data_cf791848c0470a7f62192dedb47196eb
#
_entry.id   cf791848c0470a7f62192dedb47196eb
#
_cell.length_a   1.000
_cell.length_b   1.000
_cell.length_c   1.000
_cell.angle_alpha   90.00
_cell.angle_beta   90.00
_cell.angle_gamma   90.00
#
_symmetry.space_group_name_H-M   'P 1'
#
loop_
_entity.id
_entity.type
_entity.pdbx_description
1 polymer ?
#
loop_
_entity_poly.entity_id
_entity_poly.type
_entity_poly.pdbx_seq_one_letter_code
_entity_poly.pdbx_strand_id
1 'polypeptide(L)'
;AVAASELPDTINADYQLGGAYVPPAGVTIVVRDSTAKPAPGLFNICYINGFQTQPGSDWPKALLLLDTKGNPIADPNWPDEYFLDVSTDANRKAILAKLVPVIKGCAAKGFKAAEFDNLDSYTRTDGRLSAAHAVAFAKMLAAATNAAGLAAGQKNAPDLARRVKAEIGFSFVVSEECHRWDECRAYTDVYGKQVINIEYSDDLRGTFEKVCADPQPPKSTILRDRLLVPKGKAGY
;
A
#
# COMPACT_ATOMS: atom_id res chain seq x y z
N ALA A 1 -3.97 -24.04 7.02
CA ALA A 1 -3.77 -22.67 6.53
C ALA A 1 -5.15 -22.06 6.35
N VAL A 2 -5.44 -20.98 7.06
CA VAL A 2 -6.65 -20.18 6.82
C VAL A 2 -6.41 -19.51 5.47
N ALA A 3 -7.33 -19.70 4.52
CA ALA A 3 -7.27 -19.03 3.24
C ALA A 3 -7.23 -17.51 3.51
N ALA A 4 -6.28 -16.81 2.88
CA ALA A 4 -6.22 -15.36 2.97
C ALA A 4 -7.58 -14.81 2.53
N SER A 5 -8.23 -14.02 3.39
CA SER A 5 -9.56 -13.49 3.11
C SER A 5 -9.48 -12.52 1.92
N GLU A 6 -10.31 -12.76 0.91
CA GLU A 6 -10.54 -11.78 -0.16
C GLU A 6 -11.25 -10.54 0.41
N LEU A 7 -11.16 -9.43 -0.32
CA LEU A 7 -11.98 -8.27 -0.01
C LEU A 7 -13.48 -8.63 -0.11
N PRO A 8 -14.37 -7.94 0.62
CA PRO A 8 -15.82 -8.15 0.51
C PRO A 8 -16.33 -8.04 -0.93
N ASP A 9 -17.43 -8.71 -1.24
CA ASP A 9 -18.02 -8.67 -2.59
C ASP A 9 -18.40 -7.27 -3.04
N THR A 10 -18.84 -6.42 -2.11
CA THR A 10 -19.07 -5.00 -2.35
C THR A 10 -17.90 -4.21 -1.79
N ILE A 11 -17.15 -3.57 -2.67
CA ILE A 11 -16.03 -2.73 -2.31
C ILE A 11 -16.45 -1.27 -2.39
N ASN A 12 -16.69 -0.68 -1.23
CA ASN A 12 -16.86 0.76 -1.04
C ASN A 12 -15.86 1.18 0.04
N ALA A 13 -14.72 1.70 -0.41
CA ALA A 13 -13.57 1.94 0.44
C ALA A 13 -13.50 3.37 0.95
N ASP A 14 -12.93 3.55 2.15
CA ASP A 14 -12.52 4.84 2.68
C ASP A 14 -11.06 4.76 3.13
N TYR A 15 -10.23 5.70 2.65
CA TYR A 15 -8.77 5.68 2.84
C TYR A 15 -8.37 6.76 3.84
N GLN A 16 -8.00 6.36 5.06
CA GLN A 16 -7.91 7.23 6.24
C GLN A 16 -6.48 7.28 6.84
N LEU A 17 -5.45 7.49 6.02
CA LEU A 17 -4.06 7.47 6.52
C LEU A 17 -3.69 8.73 7.28
N GLY A 18 -4.25 9.88 6.95
CA GLY A 18 -3.98 11.15 7.65
C GLY A 18 -4.62 11.24 9.05
N GLY A 19 -5.45 10.26 9.41
CA GLY A 19 -6.09 10.16 10.71
C GLY A 19 -7.44 9.45 10.65
N ALA A 20 -7.77 8.70 11.69
CA ALA A 20 -9.01 7.94 11.76
C ALA A 20 -10.22 8.87 12.03
N TYR A 21 -11.32 8.63 11.33
CA TYR A 21 -12.62 9.27 11.55
C TYR A 21 -13.75 8.25 11.33
N VAL A 22 -14.98 8.62 11.69
CA VAL A 22 -16.15 7.78 11.44
C VAL A 22 -16.38 7.66 9.94
N PRO A 23 -16.30 6.44 9.35
CA PRO A 23 -16.49 6.27 7.93
C PRO A 23 -17.91 6.71 7.49
N PRO A 24 -18.07 7.25 6.27
CA PRO A 24 -19.38 7.53 5.71
C PRO A 24 -20.29 6.29 5.66
N ALA A 25 -21.61 6.53 5.68
CA ALA A 25 -22.57 5.45 5.53
C ALA A 25 -22.36 4.71 4.19
N GLY A 26 -22.48 3.38 4.22
CA GLY A 26 -22.30 2.53 3.04
C GLY A 26 -20.86 2.10 2.77
N VAL A 27 -19.86 2.63 3.50
CA VAL A 27 -18.48 2.14 3.43
C VAL A 27 -18.43 0.69 3.96
N THR A 28 -17.73 -0.18 3.25
CA THR A 28 -17.54 -1.58 3.60
C THR A 28 -16.10 -1.90 3.98
N ILE A 29 -15.14 -1.10 3.49
CA ILE A 29 -13.71 -1.27 3.72
C ILE A 29 -13.11 0.04 4.21
N VAL A 30 -12.29 -0.03 5.26
CA VAL A 30 -11.50 1.11 5.73
C VAL A 30 -10.02 0.77 5.76
N VAL A 31 -9.21 1.65 5.20
CA VAL A 31 -7.76 1.55 5.28
C VAL A 31 -7.24 2.57 6.30
N ARG A 32 -6.46 2.13 7.24
CA ARG A 32 -5.86 2.97 8.29
C ARG A 32 -4.39 2.63 8.51
N ASP A 33 -3.64 3.63 8.95
CA ASP A 33 -2.27 3.42 9.39
C ASP A 33 -2.18 2.36 10.51
N SER A 34 -1.08 1.61 10.54
CA SER A 34 -0.82 0.55 11.51
C SER A 34 -0.91 0.99 12.97
N THR A 35 -0.73 2.28 13.25
CA THR A 35 -0.85 2.85 14.60
C THR A 35 -2.29 3.07 15.02
N ALA A 36 -3.23 3.19 14.08
CA ALA A 36 -4.63 3.45 14.35
C ALA A 36 -5.39 2.19 14.83
N LYS A 37 -6.60 2.40 15.36
CA LYS A 37 -7.55 1.31 15.63
C LYS A 37 -8.40 1.04 14.40
N PRO A 38 -8.77 -0.22 14.12
CA PRO A 38 -9.70 -0.54 13.05
C PRO A 38 -11.09 0.07 13.29
N ALA A 39 -11.83 0.36 12.22
CA ALA A 39 -13.22 0.81 12.29
C ALA A 39 -14.13 -0.39 12.67
N PRO A 40 -14.97 -0.27 13.71
CA PRO A 40 -15.82 -1.37 14.14
C PRO A 40 -16.80 -1.84 13.06
N GLY A 41 -16.97 -3.16 12.92
CA GLY A 41 -17.96 -3.76 12.04
C GLY A 41 -17.65 -3.71 10.54
N LEU A 42 -16.49 -3.20 10.15
CA LEU A 42 -16.06 -3.09 8.75
C LEU A 42 -14.86 -3.99 8.45
N PHE A 43 -14.59 -4.22 7.17
CA PHE A 43 -13.35 -4.84 6.74
C PHE A 43 -12.22 -3.81 6.82
N ASN A 44 -11.20 -4.08 7.60
CA ASN A 44 -10.13 -3.14 7.85
C ASN A 44 -8.82 -3.63 7.24
N ILE A 45 -8.18 -2.76 6.45
CA ILE A 45 -6.85 -2.97 5.87
C ILE A 45 -5.85 -2.11 6.66
N CYS A 46 -4.78 -2.74 7.12
CA CYS A 46 -3.68 -2.09 7.80
C CYS A 46 -2.67 -1.56 6.78
N TYR A 47 -2.44 -0.26 6.76
CA TYR A 47 -1.37 0.35 5.98
C TYR A 47 -0.03 0.20 6.70
N ILE A 48 0.96 -0.31 5.99
CA ILE A 48 2.35 -0.42 6.46
C ILE A 48 3.26 0.11 5.36
N ASN A 49 4.16 1.05 5.69
CA ASN A 49 5.23 1.40 4.77
C ASN A 49 6.25 0.26 4.78
N GLY A 50 6.28 -0.54 3.71
CA GLY A 50 7.09 -1.75 3.65
C GLY A 50 8.49 -1.53 3.08
N PHE A 51 8.68 -0.47 2.28
CA PHE A 51 9.90 -0.25 1.49
C PHE A 51 10.59 1.09 1.75
N GLN A 52 9.99 1.92 2.58
CA GLN A 52 10.54 3.20 3.03
C GLN A 52 10.32 3.36 4.53
N THR A 53 11.03 4.29 5.14
CA THR A 53 10.78 4.69 6.52
C THR A 53 9.54 5.58 6.60
N GLN A 54 8.84 5.58 7.71
CA GLN A 54 7.86 6.62 8.00
C GLN A 54 8.53 7.82 8.68
N PRO A 55 8.00 9.05 8.50
CA PRO A 55 8.52 10.23 9.18
C PRO A 55 8.63 10.00 10.69
N GLY A 56 9.79 10.34 11.26
CA GLY A 56 10.05 10.20 12.70
C GLY A 56 10.32 8.77 13.19
N SER A 57 10.33 7.76 12.31
CA SER A 57 10.69 6.40 12.68
C SER A 57 12.21 6.22 12.80
N ASP A 58 12.64 5.40 13.77
CA ASP A 58 14.05 5.10 13.99
C ASP A 58 14.46 3.80 13.26
N TRP A 59 15.39 3.94 12.32
CA TRP A 59 15.93 2.84 11.53
C TRP A 59 17.47 2.83 11.61
N PRO A 60 18.09 1.65 11.80
CA PRO A 60 19.54 1.51 11.68
C PRO A 60 20.00 1.98 10.29
N LYS A 61 20.99 2.86 10.24
CA LYS A 61 21.54 3.39 8.99
C LYS A 61 21.97 2.28 8.01
N ALA A 62 22.44 1.15 8.53
CA ALA A 62 22.83 -0.02 7.73
C ALA A 62 21.68 -0.66 6.95
N LEU A 63 20.43 -0.36 7.28
CA LEU A 63 19.24 -0.86 6.58
C LEU A 63 18.64 0.18 5.61
N LEU A 64 19.24 1.37 5.52
CA LEU A 64 18.83 2.41 4.60
C LEU A 64 19.66 2.35 3.31
N LEU A 65 19.04 2.68 2.20
CA LEU A 65 19.74 2.85 0.94
C LEU A 65 20.59 4.10 1.01
N LEU A 66 21.89 3.97 0.74
CA LEU A 66 22.86 5.06 0.90
C LEU A 66 23.37 5.55 -0.46
N ASP A 67 23.66 6.84 -0.53
CA ASP A 67 24.37 7.43 -1.65
C ASP A 67 25.87 7.07 -1.63
N THR A 68 26.63 7.55 -2.60
CA THR A 68 28.07 7.30 -2.70
C THR A 68 28.91 7.95 -1.57
N LYS A 69 28.32 8.89 -0.83
CA LYS A 69 28.92 9.55 0.33
C LYS A 69 28.50 8.93 1.65
N GLY A 70 27.64 7.90 1.59
CA GLY A 70 27.12 7.21 2.76
C GLY A 70 25.95 7.91 3.45
N ASN A 71 25.24 8.83 2.78
CA ASN A 71 24.04 9.45 3.33
C ASN A 71 22.79 8.66 2.92
N PRO A 72 21.77 8.55 3.79
CA PRO A 72 20.48 7.97 3.41
C PRO A 72 19.84 8.72 2.24
N ILE A 73 19.28 7.97 1.30
CA ILE A 73 18.58 8.52 0.14
C ILE A 73 17.11 8.65 0.49
N ALA A 74 16.60 9.89 0.46
CA ALA A 74 15.19 10.18 0.65
C ALA A 74 14.39 10.01 -0.66
N ASP A 75 13.10 9.73 -0.54
CA ASP A 75 12.17 9.78 -1.67
C ASP A 75 12.02 11.24 -2.15
N PRO A 76 12.19 11.53 -3.45
CA PRO A 76 12.08 12.89 -3.97
C PRO A 76 10.69 13.50 -3.79
N ASN A 77 9.64 12.68 -3.70
CA ASN A 77 8.26 13.13 -3.51
C ASN A 77 7.88 13.24 -2.01
N TRP A 78 8.57 12.49 -1.15
CA TRP A 78 8.35 12.44 0.30
C TRP A 78 9.71 12.58 1.01
N PRO A 79 10.26 13.80 1.15
CA PRO A 79 11.64 14.02 1.61
C PRO A 79 11.92 13.59 3.05
N ASP A 80 10.88 13.35 3.84
CA ASP A 80 10.99 12.82 5.21
C ASP A 80 10.97 11.28 5.27
N GLU A 81 10.89 10.60 4.12
CA GLU A 81 10.93 9.15 3.98
C GLU A 81 12.21 8.71 3.27
N TYR A 82 12.89 7.72 3.84
CA TYR A 82 14.13 7.15 3.28
C TYR A 82 13.87 5.76 2.72
N PHE A 83 14.50 5.44 1.59
CA PHE A 83 14.42 4.09 1.01
C PHE A 83 15.09 3.06 1.91
N LEU A 84 14.43 1.93 2.13
CA LEU A 84 15.01 0.77 2.79
C LEU A 84 15.86 -0.02 1.77
N ASP A 85 17.05 -0.45 2.18
CA ASP A 85 17.94 -1.23 1.33
C ASP A 85 17.53 -2.71 1.32
N VAL A 86 16.67 -3.07 0.39
CA VAL A 86 16.21 -4.44 0.17
C VAL A 86 17.07 -5.22 -0.84
N SER A 87 18.26 -4.73 -1.18
CA SER A 87 19.13 -5.31 -2.21
C SER A 87 19.71 -6.67 -1.80
N THR A 88 19.97 -6.89 -0.51
CA THR A 88 20.56 -8.13 -0.01
C THR A 88 19.57 -8.96 0.81
N ASP A 89 19.77 -10.28 0.84
CA ASP A 89 18.97 -11.17 1.67
C ASP A 89 19.12 -10.87 3.17
N ALA A 90 20.33 -10.52 3.62
CA ALA A 90 20.60 -10.13 5.00
C ALA A 90 19.79 -8.89 5.41
N ASN A 91 19.80 -7.84 4.58
CA ASN A 91 19.02 -6.63 4.84
C ASN A 91 17.52 -6.92 4.82
N ARG A 92 17.02 -7.66 3.81
CA ARG A 92 15.59 -8.05 3.76
C ARG A 92 15.15 -8.76 5.03
N LYS A 93 15.95 -9.70 5.56
CA LYS A 93 15.65 -10.39 6.82
C LYS A 93 15.66 -9.45 8.02
N ALA A 94 16.62 -8.54 8.10
CA ALA A 94 16.71 -7.57 9.19
C ALA A 94 15.56 -6.54 9.15
N ILE A 95 15.19 -6.06 7.95
CA ILE A 95 14.04 -5.17 7.75
C ILE A 95 12.74 -5.90 8.12
N LEU A 96 12.55 -7.14 7.65
CA LEU A 96 11.39 -7.94 8.01
C LEU A 96 11.27 -8.14 9.53
N ALA A 97 12.37 -8.38 10.21
CA ALA A 97 12.37 -8.55 11.67
C ALA A 97 11.82 -7.32 12.41
N LYS A 98 12.01 -6.11 11.85
CA LYS A 98 11.41 -4.87 12.38
C LYS A 98 9.93 -4.72 12.00
N LEU A 99 9.50 -5.22 10.85
CA LEU A 99 8.11 -5.08 10.38
C LEU A 99 7.18 -6.18 10.91
N VAL A 100 7.69 -7.37 11.25
CA VAL A 100 6.88 -8.47 11.81
C VAL A 100 6.10 -8.06 13.07
N PRO A 101 6.65 -7.34 14.06
CA PRO A 101 5.88 -6.84 15.18
C PRO A 101 4.73 -5.92 14.78
N VAL A 102 4.91 -5.09 13.74
CA VAL A 102 3.87 -4.20 13.21
C VAL A 102 2.75 -5.04 12.57
N ILE A 103 3.10 -6.01 11.72
CA ILE A 103 2.14 -6.94 11.08
C ILE A 103 1.32 -7.68 12.15
N LYS A 104 1.99 -8.25 13.16
CA LYS A 104 1.32 -8.93 14.28
C LYS A 104 0.45 -7.98 15.10
N GLY A 105 0.90 -6.73 15.26
CA GLY A 105 0.12 -5.68 15.93
C GLY A 105 -1.18 -5.36 15.18
N CYS A 106 -1.15 -5.31 13.85
CA CYS A 106 -2.36 -5.16 13.02
C CYS A 106 -3.33 -6.33 13.23
N ALA A 107 -2.82 -7.57 13.19
CA ALA A 107 -3.64 -8.76 13.45
C ALA A 107 -4.29 -8.72 14.84
N ALA A 108 -3.50 -8.41 15.87
CA ALA A 108 -3.98 -8.31 17.26
C ALA A 108 -5.03 -7.23 17.47
N LYS A 109 -4.97 -6.13 16.70
CA LYS A 109 -5.98 -5.06 16.71
C LYS A 109 -7.28 -5.45 16.00
N GLY A 110 -7.28 -6.51 15.17
CA GLY A 110 -8.45 -6.99 14.45
C GLY A 110 -8.54 -6.53 13.00
N PHE A 111 -7.48 -5.99 12.40
CA PHE A 111 -7.40 -5.83 10.96
C PHE A 111 -7.53 -7.19 10.27
N LYS A 112 -7.99 -7.20 9.02
CA LYS A 112 -8.19 -8.41 8.21
C LYS A 112 -7.17 -8.58 7.09
N ALA A 113 -6.53 -7.48 6.72
CA ALA A 113 -5.54 -7.43 5.65
C ALA A 113 -4.45 -6.39 5.97
N ALA A 114 -3.34 -6.46 5.26
CA ALA A 114 -2.32 -5.42 5.23
C ALA A 114 -1.92 -5.11 3.79
N GLU A 115 -1.73 -3.82 3.48
CA GLU A 115 -1.05 -3.35 2.28
C GLU A 115 0.35 -2.86 2.62
N PHE A 116 1.28 -3.01 1.68
CA PHE A 116 2.67 -2.58 1.85
C PHE A 116 3.01 -1.51 0.84
N ASP A 117 3.11 -0.27 1.32
CA ASP A 117 3.41 0.87 0.48
C ASP A 117 4.84 0.87 -0.04
N ASN A 118 5.04 1.58 -1.15
CA ASN A 118 6.33 1.78 -1.81
C ASN A 118 6.97 0.51 -2.40
N LEU A 119 6.17 -0.47 -2.80
CA LEU A 119 6.64 -1.64 -3.55
C LEU A 119 7.41 -1.22 -4.83
N ASP A 120 7.00 -0.11 -5.43
CA ASP A 120 7.59 0.48 -6.64
C ASP A 120 8.81 1.39 -6.37
N SER A 121 9.31 1.46 -5.14
CA SER A 121 10.43 2.32 -4.75
C SER A 121 11.67 2.15 -5.63
N TYR A 122 11.89 0.94 -6.18
CA TYR A 122 12.99 0.66 -7.11
C TYR A 122 13.00 1.58 -8.35
N THR A 123 11.84 2.11 -8.76
CA THR A 123 11.74 3.02 -9.91
C THR A 123 12.31 4.42 -9.62
N ARG A 124 12.50 4.76 -8.33
CA ARG A 124 12.95 6.08 -7.85
C ARG A 124 14.35 6.07 -7.22
N THR A 125 15.13 5.01 -7.43
CA THR A 125 16.44 4.81 -6.78
C THR A 125 17.62 4.84 -7.75
N ASP A 126 17.45 5.39 -8.96
CA ASP A 126 18.50 5.48 -10.00
C ASP A 126 19.21 4.14 -10.25
N GLY A 127 18.42 3.04 -10.31
CA GLY A 127 18.91 1.69 -10.56
C GLY A 127 19.64 1.01 -9.39
N ARG A 128 19.71 1.64 -8.21
CA ARG A 128 20.32 1.03 -7.01
C ARG A 128 19.53 -0.15 -6.48
N LEU A 129 18.20 -0.06 -6.57
CA LEU A 129 17.29 -1.18 -6.34
C LEU A 129 16.68 -1.64 -7.66
N SER A 130 16.28 -2.90 -7.72
CA SER A 130 15.63 -3.50 -8.89
C SER A 130 14.26 -4.07 -8.54
N ALA A 131 13.43 -4.27 -9.56
CA ALA A 131 12.17 -5.00 -9.43
C ALA A 131 12.35 -6.39 -8.79
N ALA A 132 13.47 -7.07 -9.08
CA ALA A 132 13.77 -8.36 -8.46
C ALA A 132 13.99 -8.25 -6.94
N HIS A 133 14.66 -7.19 -6.48
CA HIS A 133 14.84 -6.92 -5.04
C HIS A 133 13.49 -6.65 -4.37
N ALA A 134 12.62 -5.84 -4.99
CA ALA A 134 11.29 -5.54 -4.49
C ALA A 134 10.41 -6.80 -4.41
N VAL A 135 10.38 -7.63 -5.45
CA VAL A 135 9.62 -8.89 -5.47
C VAL A 135 10.11 -9.87 -4.42
N ALA A 136 11.45 -10.01 -4.25
CA ALA A 136 12.01 -10.89 -3.23
C ALA A 136 11.59 -10.48 -1.82
N PHE A 137 11.57 -9.18 -1.53
CA PHE A 137 11.14 -8.68 -0.23
C PHE A 137 9.62 -8.75 -0.05
N ALA A 138 8.84 -8.40 -1.08
CA ALA A 138 7.38 -8.53 -1.06
C ALA A 138 6.93 -9.96 -0.74
N LYS A 139 7.63 -10.97 -1.26
CA LYS A 139 7.36 -12.38 -0.94
C LYS A 139 7.53 -12.68 0.55
N MET A 140 8.56 -12.12 1.18
CA MET A 140 8.79 -12.29 2.62
C MET A 140 7.71 -11.58 3.45
N LEU A 141 7.32 -10.36 3.06
CA LEU A 141 6.24 -9.59 3.70
C LEU A 141 4.91 -10.34 3.61
N ALA A 142 4.54 -10.84 2.43
CA ALA A 142 3.31 -11.58 2.23
C ALA A 142 3.27 -12.86 3.07
N ALA A 143 4.38 -13.61 3.12
CA ALA A 143 4.48 -14.81 3.94
C ALA A 143 4.28 -14.51 5.44
N ALA A 144 4.91 -13.44 5.96
CA ALA A 144 4.75 -13.03 7.35
C ALA A 144 3.32 -12.55 7.65
N THR A 145 2.70 -11.85 6.71
CA THR A 145 1.32 -11.36 6.80
C THR A 145 0.33 -12.51 6.86
N ASN A 146 0.46 -13.48 5.96
CA ASN A 146 -0.38 -14.68 5.94
C ASN A 146 -0.18 -15.53 7.19
N ALA A 147 1.06 -15.65 7.70
CA ALA A 147 1.35 -16.34 8.95
C ALA A 147 0.71 -15.66 10.18
N ALA A 148 0.48 -14.35 10.12
CA ALA A 148 -0.26 -13.61 11.13
C ALA A 148 -1.80 -13.67 10.96
N GLY A 149 -2.30 -14.38 9.95
CA GLY A 149 -3.74 -14.54 9.68
C GLY A 149 -4.35 -13.36 8.91
N LEU A 150 -3.53 -12.51 8.28
CA LEU A 150 -3.97 -11.39 7.46
C LEU A 150 -3.83 -11.70 5.98
N ALA A 151 -4.71 -11.15 5.16
CA ALA A 151 -4.52 -11.10 3.71
C ALA A 151 -3.45 -10.06 3.37
N ALA A 152 -2.59 -10.37 2.41
CA ALA A 152 -1.57 -9.45 1.92
C ALA A 152 -2.01 -8.79 0.61
N GLY A 153 -1.86 -7.47 0.50
CA GLY A 153 -2.20 -6.67 -0.66
C GLY A 153 -0.99 -5.99 -1.30
N GLN A 154 -1.05 -5.88 -2.62
CA GLN A 154 -0.12 -5.08 -3.41
C GLN A 154 -0.46 -3.59 -3.27
N LYS A 155 0.53 -2.73 -3.30
CA LYS A 155 0.36 -1.29 -3.51
C LYS A 155 1.05 -0.88 -4.80
N ASN A 156 0.32 -0.21 -5.69
CA ASN A 156 0.86 0.30 -6.96
C ASN A 156 1.70 -0.73 -7.76
N ALA A 157 2.71 -0.32 -8.49
CA ALA A 157 3.58 -1.15 -9.32
C ALA A 157 2.83 -1.95 -10.42
N PRO A 158 2.19 -1.26 -11.39
CA PRO A 158 1.38 -1.90 -12.43
C PRO A 158 2.17 -2.89 -13.28
N ASP A 159 3.44 -2.61 -13.54
CA ASP A 159 4.38 -3.46 -14.27
C ASP A 159 4.67 -4.80 -13.57
N LEU A 160 4.53 -4.85 -12.25
CA LEU A 160 4.73 -6.05 -11.46
C LEU A 160 3.45 -6.84 -11.17
N ALA A 161 2.24 -6.28 -11.39
CA ALA A 161 0.98 -6.84 -10.91
C ALA A 161 0.80 -8.32 -11.28
N ARG A 162 0.99 -8.69 -12.54
CA ARG A 162 0.88 -10.09 -13.00
C ARG A 162 1.91 -11.00 -12.34
N ARG A 163 3.14 -10.53 -12.21
CA ARG A 163 4.24 -11.28 -11.61
C ARG A 163 4.01 -11.51 -10.12
N VAL A 164 3.72 -10.47 -9.36
CA VAL A 164 3.56 -10.60 -7.90
C VAL A 164 2.28 -11.37 -7.54
N LYS A 165 1.21 -11.26 -8.34
CA LYS A 165 0.03 -12.10 -8.17
C LYS A 165 0.36 -13.58 -8.34
N ALA A 166 1.13 -13.93 -9.36
CA ALA A 166 1.50 -15.32 -9.66
C ALA A 166 2.53 -15.89 -8.68
N GLU A 167 3.59 -15.14 -8.35
CA GLU A 167 4.71 -15.63 -7.55
C GLU A 167 4.49 -15.50 -6.03
N ILE A 168 3.70 -14.52 -5.60
CA ILE A 168 3.50 -14.17 -4.19
C ILE A 168 2.10 -14.51 -3.72
N GLY A 169 1.08 -14.37 -4.60
CA GLY A 169 -0.30 -14.64 -4.28
C GLY A 169 -0.96 -13.52 -3.47
N PHE A 170 -0.62 -12.26 -3.74
CA PHE A 170 -1.37 -11.13 -3.17
C PHE A 170 -2.87 -11.27 -3.45
N SER A 171 -3.70 -11.03 -2.45
CA SER A 171 -5.14 -11.22 -2.54
C SER A 171 -5.84 -10.07 -3.25
N PHE A 172 -5.34 -8.86 -3.10
CA PHE A 172 -5.90 -7.63 -3.64
C PHE A 172 -4.80 -6.63 -3.98
N VAL A 173 -5.20 -5.52 -4.59
CA VAL A 173 -4.32 -4.38 -4.84
C VAL A 173 -5.00 -3.06 -4.46
N VAL A 174 -4.22 -2.15 -3.92
CA VAL A 174 -4.56 -0.73 -3.77
C VAL A 174 -3.72 0.04 -4.77
N SER A 175 -4.38 0.70 -5.72
CA SER A 175 -3.73 1.57 -6.71
C SER A 175 -4.04 3.03 -6.44
N GLU A 176 -3.10 3.89 -6.78
CA GLU A 176 -3.28 5.34 -6.76
C GLU A 176 -3.17 5.86 -8.17
N GLU A 177 -4.16 6.69 -8.56
CA GLU A 177 -4.17 7.42 -9.83
C GLU A 177 -4.14 6.51 -11.09
N CYS A 178 -4.70 5.30 -11.00
CA CYS A 178 -4.66 4.39 -12.15
C CYS A 178 -5.38 4.94 -13.38
N HIS A 179 -6.45 5.74 -13.20
CA HIS A 179 -7.10 6.44 -14.30
C HIS A 179 -6.26 7.61 -14.81
N ARG A 180 -5.65 8.36 -13.90
CA ARG A 180 -4.75 9.47 -14.25
C ARG A 180 -3.64 9.02 -15.20
N TRP A 181 -3.04 7.85 -14.94
CA TRP A 181 -1.91 7.31 -15.68
C TRP A 181 -2.28 6.27 -16.74
N ASP A 182 -3.59 5.98 -16.92
CA ASP A 182 -4.08 4.99 -17.88
C ASP A 182 -3.59 3.55 -17.58
N GLU A 183 -3.51 3.20 -16.30
CA GLU A 183 -2.93 1.95 -15.80
C GLU A 183 -3.95 1.00 -15.18
N CYS A 184 -5.24 1.38 -15.09
CA CYS A 184 -6.24 0.58 -14.36
C CYS A 184 -6.34 -0.86 -14.84
N ARG A 185 -6.18 -1.11 -16.15
CA ARG A 185 -6.23 -2.47 -16.72
C ARG A 185 -5.07 -3.35 -16.27
N ALA A 186 -3.91 -2.77 -15.96
CA ALA A 186 -2.79 -3.54 -15.40
C ALA A 186 -3.16 -4.22 -14.08
N TYR A 187 -4.08 -3.64 -13.33
CA TYR A 187 -4.59 -4.19 -12.08
C TYR A 187 -5.87 -5.01 -12.27
N THR A 188 -6.87 -4.47 -12.97
CA THR A 188 -8.19 -5.14 -13.10
C THR A 188 -8.12 -6.43 -13.90
N ASP A 189 -7.25 -6.53 -14.92
CA ASP A 189 -7.03 -7.77 -15.67
C ASP A 189 -6.36 -8.88 -14.83
N VAL A 190 -5.71 -8.52 -13.72
CA VAL A 190 -4.98 -9.45 -12.84
C VAL A 190 -5.77 -9.79 -11.58
N TYR A 191 -6.39 -8.80 -10.97
CA TYR A 191 -7.07 -8.92 -9.67
C TYR A 191 -8.60 -8.95 -9.79
N GLY A 192 -9.15 -8.73 -11.01
CA GLY A 192 -10.59 -8.66 -11.21
C GLY A 192 -11.22 -7.56 -10.36
N LYS A 193 -12.19 -7.94 -9.54
CA LYS A 193 -12.86 -7.02 -8.62
C LYS A 193 -12.05 -6.69 -7.34
N GLN A 194 -10.95 -7.39 -7.08
CA GLN A 194 -10.13 -7.22 -5.87
C GLN A 194 -9.17 -6.03 -6.00
N VAL A 195 -9.66 -4.89 -6.47
CA VAL A 195 -8.92 -3.65 -6.67
C VAL A 195 -9.60 -2.51 -5.92
N ILE A 196 -8.84 -1.73 -5.19
CA ILE A 196 -9.24 -0.41 -4.66
C ILE A 196 -8.40 0.62 -5.39
N ASN A 197 -9.03 1.62 -6.02
CA ASN A 197 -8.31 2.69 -6.68
C ASN A 197 -8.62 4.04 -6.04
N ILE A 198 -7.60 4.87 -5.88
CA ILE A 198 -7.69 6.21 -5.32
C ILE A 198 -7.25 7.20 -6.41
N GLU A 199 -8.14 8.12 -6.77
CA GLU A 199 -7.77 9.29 -7.56
C GLU A 199 -7.63 10.50 -6.64
N TYR A 200 -6.70 11.40 -6.95
CA TYR A 200 -6.46 12.59 -6.16
C TYR A 200 -7.02 13.84 -6.82
N SER A 201 -7.68 14.70 -6.03
CA SER A 201 -8.37 15.88 -6.51
C SER A 201 -7.45 16.94 -7.13
N ASP A 202 -6.16 16.90 -6.81
CA ASP A 202 -5.17 17.85 -7.30
C ASP A 202 -4.55 17.46 -8.66
N ASP A 203 -4.77 16.23 -9.14
CA ASP A 203 -4.19 15.74 -10.41
C ASP A 203 -5.14 14.84 -11.22
N LEU A 204 -6.43 15.15 -11.22
CA LEU A 204 -7.40 14.39 -12.00
C LEU A 204 -7.20 14.58 -13.52
N ARG A 205 -7.31 13.48 -14.25
CA ARG A 205 -7.47 13.51 -15.71
C ARG A 205 -8.96 13.81 -16.05
N GLY A 206 -9.32 15.08 -16.10
CA GLY A 206 -10.69 15.54 -16.28
C GLY A 206 -11.43 15.74 -14.96
N THR A 207 -12.71 15.41 -14.92
CA THR A 207 -13.55 15.49 -13.72
C THR A 207 -13.81 14.11 -13.13
N PHE A 208 -14.15 14.02 -11.84
CA PHE A 208 -14.42 12.74 -11.21
C PHE A 208 -15.66 12.04 -11.81
N GLU A 209 -16.65 12.78 -12.30
CA GLU A 209 -17.78 12.23 -13.04
C GLU A 209 -17.32 11.51 -14.32
N LYS A 210 -16.30 12.03 -15.02
CA LYS A 210 -15.70 11.37 -16.18
C LYS A 210 -14.94 10.11 -15.78
N VAL A 211 -14.21 10.13 -14.65
CA VAL A 211 -13.57 8.92 -14.11
C VAL A 211 -14.61 7.85 -13.83
N CYS A 212 -15.72 8.21 -13.18
CA CYS A 212 -16.80 7.26 -12.88
C CYS A 212 -17.53 6.73 -14.13
N ALA A 213 -17.58 7.50 -15.20
CA ALA A 213 -18.19 7.11 -16.48
C ALA A 213 -17.27 6.25 -17.36
N ASP A 214 -15.97 6.27 -17.13
CA ASP A 214 -15.01 5.45 -17.85
C ASP A 214 -15.13 3.98 -17.37
N PRO A 215 -15.24 3.00 -18.26
CA PRO A 215 -15.34 1.59 -17.88
C PRO A 215 -14.01 0.96 -17.41
N GLN A 216 -12.88 1.63 -17.57
CA GLN A 216 -11.57 1.08 -17.24
C GLN A 216 -11.25 1.09 -15.74
N PRO A 217 -11.50 2.18 -14.98
CA PRO A 217 -11.31 2.18 -13.54
C PRO A 217 -12.24 1.18 -12.84
N PRO A 218 -11.80 0.56 -11.74
CA PRO A 218 -12.67 -0.28 -10.95
C PRO A 218 -13.80 0.57 -10.32
N LYS A 219 -14.97 -0.02 -10.14
CA LYS A 219 -16.13 0.65 -9.49
C LYS A 219 -15.84 1.08 -8.04
N SER A 220 -14.80 0.53 -7.45
CA SER A 220 -14.24 0.87 -6.14
C SER A 220 -13.37 2.13 -6.15
N THR A 221 -13.32 2.88 -7.27
CA THR A 221 -12.55 4.13 -7.34
C THR A 221 -13.13 5.20 -6.44
N ILE A 222 -12.28 5.79 -5.62
CA ILE A 222 -12.61 6.89 -4.70
C ILE A 222 -11.79 8.13 -5.03
N LEU A 223 -12.32 9.31 -4.68
CA LEU A 223 -11.63 10.59 -4.80
C LEU A 223 -11.18 11.05 -3.41
N ARG A 224 -9.91 11.39 -3.28
CA ARG A 224 -9.35 11.94 -2.04
C ARG A 224 -8.46 13.17 -2.32
N ASP A 225 -8.24 13.93 -1.27
CA ASP A 225 -7.11 14.86 -1.21
C ASP A 225 -5.80 14.05 -1.03
N ARG A 226 -4.69 14.54 -1.60
CA ARG A 226 -3.39 13.84 -1.57
C ARG A 226 -2.83 13.64 -0.16
N LEU A 227 -3.14 14.53 0.77
CA LEU A 227 -2.69 14.41 2.15
C LEU A 227 -3.58 13.50 3.00
N LEU A 228 -4.68 12.99 2.42
CA LEU A 228 -5.63 12.09 3.08
C LEU A 228 -6.15 12.66 4.41
N VAL A 229 -6.46 13.95 4.39
CA VAL A 229 -6.91 14.70 5.56
C VAL A 229 -8.16 14.06 6.17
N PRO A 230 -8.27 13.96 7.50
CA PRO A 230 -9.46 13.41 8.13
C PRO A 230 -10.72 14.24 7.82
N LYS A 231 -11.85 13.56 7.61
CA LYS A 231 -13.14 14.21 7.37
C LYS A 231 -13.45 15.24 8.43
N GLY A 232 -13.87 16.43 7.99
CA GLY A 232 -14.18 17.57 8.89
C GLY A 232 -12.98 18.45 9.23
N LYS A 233 -11.80 18.16 8.70
CA LYS A 233 -10.63 19.04 8.77
C LYS A 233 -10.48 19.84 7.47
N ALA A 234 -9.80 20.98 7.56
CA ALA A 234 -9.50 21.78 6.37
C ALA A 234 -8.62 20.96 5.40
N GLY A 235 -8.99 20.94 4.12
CA GLY A 235 -8.29 20.19 3.08
C GLY A 235 -8.91 18.84 2.71
N TYR A 236 -9.94 18.38 3.46
CA TYR A 236 -10.68 17.15 3.13
C TYR A 236 -11.50 17.33 1.85
#